data_87235f41b73c9aa916e11e38dd45fda2
#
_entry.id   87235f41b73c9aa916e11e38dd45fda2
#
_cell.length_a   1.000
_cell.length_b   1.000
_cell.length_c   1.000
_cell.angle_alpha   90.00
_cell.angle_beta   90.00
_cell.angle_gamma   90.00
#
_symmetry.space_group_name_H-M   'P 1'
#
loop_
_entity.id
_entity.type
_entity.pdbx_description
1 polymer ?
#
loop_
_entity_poly.entity_id
_entity_poly.type
_entity_poly.pdbx_seq_one_letter_code
_entity_poly.pdbx_strand_id
1 'polypeptide(L)'
;MSMDISKFAAELATLRAHVERLSAKDEITDLVTTYARSCDVGNDPVLLRPLFTDDATWTCKGFGTFVGGDGCALGLKAVAGEKIWWSLHNMISVQITFDGSGEEATGFWYLWEAATLPNEHTNEAEAYWIGGTYNARFRKVAGKWLFSQVELKLNMASPVAEGWVKKRWPDGTRKQPYFVNLEAGQTYHWCKCGKAETQPCDSDHVCGTTAAITFQVEESGLQAICGCGYSRTKPLCDGSHLNLKYDWSLLGMDGPEKVA
;
A
#
# COMPACT_ATOMS: atom_id res chain seq x y z
N MET A 1 5.70 -55.05 23.49
CA MET A 1 6.08 -53.80 22.80
C MET A 1 6.29 -52.70 23.83
N SER A 2 7.53 -52.40 24.19
CA SER A 2 7.84 -51.27 25.07
C SER A 2 7.64 -50.02 24.23
N MET A 3 6.64 -49.20 24.58
CA MET A 3 6.44 -47.90 23.96
C MET A 3 7.63 -47.01 24.33
N ASP A 4 8.33 -46.46 23.35
CA ASP A 4 9.47 -45.58 23.58
C ASP A 4 8.98 -44.25 24.15
N ILE A 5 8.98 -44.16 25.49
CA ILE A 5 8.50 -42.98 26.24
C ILE A 5 9.26 -41.72 25.86
N SER A 6 10.56 -41.85 25.48
CA SER A 6 11.37 -40.69 25.07
C SER A 6 10.92 -40.12 23.71
N LYS A 7 10.59 -40.99 22.76
CA LYS A 7 10.05 -40.60 21.47
C LYS A 7 8.67 -39.93 21.61
N PHE A 8 7.80 -40.50 22.43
CA PHE A 8 6.49 -39.92 22.70
C PHE A 8 6.59 -38.56 23.39
N ALA A 9 7.52 -38.38 24.35
CA ALA A 9 7.76 -37.09 24.97
C ALA A 9 8.27 -36.03 23.99
N ALA A 10 9.14 -36.40 23.05
CA ALA A 10 9.63 -35.51 21.99
C ALA A 10 8.51 -35.08 21.01
N GLU A 11 7.68 -36.03 20.58
CA GLU A 11 6.52 -35.76 19.76
C GLU A 11 5.53 -34.83 20.46
N LEU A 12 5.24 -35.05 21.72
CA LEU A 12 4.37 -34.21 22.54
C LEU A 12 4.91 -32.77 22.68
N ALA A 13 6.24 -32.62 22.90
CA ALA A 13 6.88 -31.31 22.94
C ALA A 13 6.76 -30.58 21.62
N THR A 14 6.96 -31.26 20.49
CA THR A 14 6.78 -30.70 19.13
C THR A 14 5.35 -30.25 18.90
N LEU A 15 4.36 -31.06 19.27
CA LEU A 15 2.94 -30.71 19.13
C LEU A 15 2.57 -29.48 20.00
N ARG A 16 3.07 -29.42 21.24
CA ARG A 16 2.86 -28.24 22.10
C ARG A 16 3.43 -26.98 21.48
N ALA A 17 4.65 -27.00 20.96
CA ALA A 17 5.26 -25.87 20.28
C ALA A 17 4.44 -25.42 19.03
N HIS A 18 3.89 -26.37 18.28
CA HIS A 18 3.00 -26.05 17.16
C HIS A 18 1.70 -25.38 17.62
N VAL A 19 1.06 -25.91 18.67
CA VAL A 19 -0.18 -25.33 19.24
C VAL A 19 0.09 -23.92 19.77
N GLU A 20 1.16 -23.72 20.53
CA GLU A 20 1.55 -22.41 21.05
C GLU A 20 1.77 -21.40 19.93
N ARG A 21 2.44 -21.79 18.83
CA ARG A 21 2.65 -20.95 17.67
C ARG A 21 1.35 -20.60 16.94
N LEU A 22 0.43 -21.55 16.80
CA LEU A 22 -0.89 -21.30 16.20
C LEU A 22 -1.72 -20.37 17.08
N SER A 23 -1.75 -20.59 18.39
CA SER A 23 -2.45 -19.70 19.32
C SER A 23 -1.87 -18.27 19.29
N ALA A 24 -0.55 -18.14 19.27
CA ALA A 24 0.10 -16.84 19.15
C ALA A 24 -0.27 -16.13 17.84
N LYS A 25 -0.39 -16.87 16.73
CA LYS A 25 -0.82 -16.30 15.45
C LYS A 25 -2.26 -15.80 15.52
N ASP A 26 -3.16 -16.55 16.15
CA ASP A 26 -4.56 -16.16 16.33
C ASP A 26 -4.66 -14.92 17.24
N GLU A 27 -3.93 -14.90 18.36
CA GLU A 27 -3.87 -13.75 19.28
C GLU A 27 -3.40 -12.47 18.57
N ILE A 28 -2.37 -12.56 17.71
CA ILE A 28 -1.88 -11.40 16.92
C ILE A 28 -2.90 -11.00 15.86
N THR A 29 -3.58 -11.94 15.23
CA THR A 29 -4.64 -11.65 14.26
C THR A 29 -5.83 -10.94 14.93
N ASP A 30 -6.21 -11.35 16.11
CA ASP A 30 -7.22 -10.71 16.94
C ASP A 30 -6.79 -9.30 17.37
N LEU A 31 -5.50 -9.12 17.71
CA LEU A 31 -4.92 -7.80 18.01
C LEU A 31 -5.03 -6.85 16.80
N VAL A 32 -4.70 -7.30 15.59
CA VAL A 32 -4.85 -6.52 14.34
C VAL A 32 -6.32 -6.16 14.09
N THR A 33 -7.22 -7.10 14.30
CA THR A 33 -8.67 -6.88 14.17
C THR A 33 -9.18 -5.88 15.20
N THR A 34 -8.73 -6.00 16.46
CA THR A 34 -9.09 -5.07 17.53
C THR A 34 -8.58 -3.66 17.26
N TYR A 35 -7.36 -3.55 16.71
CA TYR A 35 -6.82 -2.27 16.27
C TYR A 35 -7.70 -1.63 15.19
N ALA A 36 -8.07 -2.36 14.13
CA ALA A 36 -8.97 -1.87 13.09
C ALA A 36 -10.29 -1.34 13.66
N ARG A 37 -10.95 -2.14 14.50
CA ARG A 37 -12.22 -1.77 15.16
C ARG A 37 -12.08 -0.53 16.07
N SER A 38 -10.94 -0.38 16.72
CA SER A 38 -10.66 0.80 17.57
C SER A 38 -10.48 2.06 16.71
N CYS A 39 -9.93 1.91 15.51
CA CYS A 39 -9.84 3.00 14.54
C CYS A 39 -11.23 3.37 13.99
N ASP A 40 -12.08 2.41 13.68
CA ASP A 40 -13.41 2.62 13.12
C ASP A 40 -14.38 3.38 14.05
N VAL A 41 -14.14 3.36 15.36
CA VAL A 41 -14.87 4.16 16.33
C VAL A 41 -14.20 5.51 16.63
N GLY A 42 -13.47 6.04 15.66
CA GLY A 42 -12.84 7.36 15.71
C GLY A 42 -11.53 7.38 16.49
N ASN A 43 -10.74 6.33 16.39
CA ASN A 43 -9.44 6.18 17.04
C ASN A 43 -9.53 6.42 18.56
N ASP A 44 -10.41 5.70 19.24
CA ASP A 44 -10.62 5.88 20.69
C ASP A 44 -9.34 5.53 21.47
N PRO A 45 -8.71 6.49 22.17
CA PRO A 45 -7.47 6.23 22.90
C PRO A 45 -7.61 5.20 24.02
N VAL A 46 -8.81 5.05 24.61
CA VAL A 46 -9.07 4.06 25.65
C VAL A 46 -8.99 2.64 25.08
N LEU A 47 -9.43 2.46 23.85
CA LEU A 47 -9.38 1.18 23.14
C LEU A 47 -8.01 0.93 22.50
N LEU A 48 -7.36 1.98 22.00
CA LEU A 48 -6.06 1.88 21.31
C LEU A 48 -4.90 1.67 22.27
N ARG A 49 -4.84 2.41 23.39
CA ARG A 49 -3.69 2.38 24.31
C ARG A 49 -3.29 0.98 24.77
N PRO A 50 -4.22 0.08 25.15
CA PRO A 50 -3.89 -1.28 25.59
C PRO A 50 -3.28 -2.17 24.51
N LEU A 51 -3.32 -1.78 23.24
CA LEU A 51 -2.82 -2.57 22.11
C LEU A 51 -1.32 -2.34 21.86
N PHE A 52 -0.73 -1.31 22.48
CA PHE A 52 0.65 -0.89 22.27
C PHE A 52 1.52 -1.12 23.49
N THR A 53 2.79 -1.48 23.25
CA THR A 53 3.81 -1.46 24.31
C THR A 53 4.08 -0.03 24.77
N ASP A 54 4.66 0.16 25.96
CA ASP A 54 4.95 1.49 26.50
C ASP A 54 5.97 2.27 25.65
N ASP A 55 6.85 1.57 24.96
CA ASP A 55 7.88 2.09 24.05
C ASP A 55 7.50 2.01 22.56
N ALA A 56 6.24 1.73 22.25
CA ALA A 56 5.78 1.52 20.88
C ALA A 56 6.04 2.73 19.98
N THR A 57 6.15 2.48 18.68
CA THR A 57 6.15 3.53 17.66
C THR A 57 5.08 3.27 16.60
N TRP A 58 4.43 4.34 16.16
CA TRP A 58 3.52 4.32 15.03
C TRP A 58 3.92 5.40 14.03
N THR A 59 4.05 5.05 12.74
CA THR A 59 4.53 5.97 11.70
C THR A 59 3.70 5.86 10.43
N CYS A 60 3.33 7.00 9.86
CA CYS A 60 2.80 7.10 8.50
C CYS A 60 3.23 8.43 7.88
N LYS A 61 3.79 8.38 6.65
CA LYS A 61 4.10 9.60 5.90
C LYS A 61 2.81 10.39 5.64
N GLY A 62 2.76 11.64 6.11
CA GLY A 62 1.59 12.52 6.01
C GLY A 62 0.75 12.57 7.29
N PHE A 63 0.81 11.57 8.16
CA PHE A 63 0.16 11.59 9.48
C PHE A 63 1.15 11.87 10.61
N GLY A 64 2.40 11.47 10.45
CA GLY A 64 3.46 11.72 11.43
C GLY A 64 4.05 10.46 12.04
N THR A 65 4.83 10.65 13.10
CA THR A 65 5.40 9.59 13.93
C THR A 65 5.00 9.83 15.37
N PHE A 66 4.42 8.82 15.99
CA PHE A 66 3.99 8.82 17.40
C PHE A 66 4.86 7.84 18.19
N VAL A 67 5.28 8.24 19.38
CA VAL A 67 6.21 7.47 20.21
C VAL A 67 5.61 7.26 21.60
N GLY A 68 5.77 6.03 22.10
CA GLY A 68 5.15 5.56 23.32
C GLY A 68 3.70 5.12 23.12
N GLY A 69 3.21 4.18 23.92
CA GLY A 69 1.84 3.68 23.82
C GLY A 69 0.78 4.78 23.93
N ASP A 70 0.97 5.72 24.84
CA ASP A 70 0.09 6.89 24.99
C ASP A 70 0.21 7.84 23.79
N GLY A 71 1.45 8.08 23.31
CA GLY A 71 1.71 8.89 22.13
C GLY A 71 1.06 8.31 20.88
N CYS A 72 1.10 6.99 20.69
CA CYS A 72 0.43 6.30 19.59
C CYS A 72 -1.10 6.49 19.66
N ALA A 73 -1.71 6.24 20.83
CA ALA A 73 -3.16 6.33 21.00
C ALA A 73 -3.67 7.77 20.81
N LEU A 74 -3.01 8.76 21.41
CA LEU A 74 -3.39 10.17 21.31
C LEU A 74 -3.09 10.76 19.93
N GLY A 75 -1.97 10.38 19.30
CA GLY A 75 -1.63 10.80 17.95
C GLY A 75 -2.61 10.28 16.91
N LEU A 76 -3.02 9.03 17.01
CA LEU A 76 -4.06 8.45 16.15
C LEU A 76 -5.41 9.16 16.37
N LYS A 77 -5.76 9.50 17.61
CA LYS A 77 -6.97 10.30 17.91
C LYS A 77 -6.95 11.67 17.23
N ALA A 78 -5.80 12.35 17.23
CA ALA A 78 -5.65 13.63 16.55
C ALA A 78 -5.85 13.48 15.02
N VAL A 79 -5.31 12.42 14.41
CA VAL A 79 -5.52 12.11 12.98
C VAL A 79 -7.01 11.95 12.66
N ALA A 80 -7.77 11.22 13.49
CA ALA A 80 -9.20 11.03 13.31
C ALA A 80 -10.01 12.32 13.48
N GLY A 81 -9.55 13.26 14.31
CA GLY A 81 -10.22 14.56 14.49
C GLY A 81 -9.97 15.56 13.37
N GLU A 82 -8.75 15.55 12.83
CA GLU A 82 -8.29 16.59 11.90
C GLU A 82 -8.32 16.18 10.44
N LYS A 83 -7.97 14.92 10.13
CA LYS A 83 -7.71 14.47 8.76
C LYS A 83 -8.70 13.42 8.25
N ILE A 84 -9.20 12.58 9.12
CA ILE A 84 -10.12 11.50 8.76
C ILE A 84 -11.33 11.58 9.69
N TRP A 85 -12.46 12.04 9.17
CA TRP A 85 -13.65 12.24 10.00
C TRP A 85 -14.43 10.95 10.29
N TRP A 86 -14.32 10.00 9.39
CA TRP A 86 -14.89 8.67 9.53
C TRP A 86 -14.08 7.67 8.71
N SER A 87 -13.99 6.44 9.17
CA SER A 87 -13.30 5.36 8.44
C SER A 87 -13.88 4.00 8.75
N LEU A 88 -13.68 3.08 7.81
CA LEU A 88 -13.95 1.66 7.94
C LEU A 88 -12.74 0.89 7.39
N HIS A 89 -11.99 0.26 8.28
CA HIS A 89 -10.75 -0.43 7.96
C HIS A 89 -10.98 -1.91 7.63
N ASN A 90 -10.49 -2.36 6.49
CA ASN A 90 -10.35 -3.78 6.17
C ASN A 90 -8.87 -4.13 6.16
N MET A 91 -8.44 -4.92 7.16
CA MET A 91 -7.09 -5.48 7.25
C MET A 91 -7.06 -6.81 6.53
N ILE A 92 -6.42 -6.84 5.35
CA ILE A 92 -6.53 -7.95 4.40
C ILE A 92 -5.23 -8.74 4.34
N SER A 93 -5.33 -10.07 4.28
CA SER A 93 -4.19 -10.99 4.08
C SER A 93 -3.11 -10.82 5.14
N VAL A 94 -3.49 -10.86 6.42
CA VAL A 94 -2.57 -10.76 7.54
C VAL A 94 -1.58 -11.91 7.52
N GLN A 95 -0.29 -11.59 7.40
CA GLN A 95 0.82 -12.53 7.44
C GLN A 95 1.65 -12.27 8.71
N ILE A 96 1.87 -13.30 9.52
CA ILE A 96 2.65 -13.22 10.76
C ILE A 96 3.86 -14.14 10.65
N THR A 97 5.03 -13.63 11.02
CA THR A 97 6.29 -14.36 11.06
C THR A 97 6.92 -14.21 12.46
N PHE A 98 7.23 -15.34 13.09
CA PHE A 98 7.88 -15.38 14.40
C PHE A 98 9.40 -15.46 14.26
N ASP A 99 10.12 -14.81 15.14
CA ASP A 99 11.60 -14.77 15.17
C ASP A 99 12.25 -16.04 15.74
N GLY A 100 11.47 -16.94 16.31
CA GLY A 100 11.93 -18.16 16.94
C GLY A 100 12.13 -18.06 18.46
N SER A 101 12.12 -16.88 19.05
CA SER A 101 12.15 -16.69 20.52
C SER A 101 10.83 -17.06 21.19
N GLY A 102 9.72 -16.94 20.44
CA GLY A 102 8.35 -17.03 20.94
C GLY A 102 7.84 -15.77 21.64
N GLU A 103 8.66 -14.71 21.69
CA GLU A 103 8.35 -13.43 22.35
C GLU A 103 8.26 -12.26 21.39
N GLU A 104 8.75 -12.42 20.14
CA GLU A 104 8.71 -11.41 19.10
C GLU A 104 8.16 -11.98 17.79
N ALA A 105 7.45 -11.12 17.05
CA ALA A 105 6.93 -11.45 15.73
C ALA A 105 6.88 -10.20 14.85
N THR A 106 6.84 -10.41 13.54
CA THR A 106 6.57 -9.38 12.54
C THR A 106 5.27 -9.67 11.81
N GLY A 107 4.60 -8.62 11.35
CA GLY A 107 3.38 -8.75 10.58
C GLY A 107 3.38 -7.84 9.37
N PHE A 108 2.73 -8.33 8.33
CA PHE A 108 2.43 -7.59 7.11
C PHE A 108 0.97 -7.81 6.74
N TRP A 109 0.26 -6.73 6.32
CA TRP A 109 -1.08 -6.83 5.74
C TRP A 109 -1.41 -5.63 4.86
N TYR A 110 -2.43 -5.79 4.04
CA TYR A 110 -2.97 -4.71 3.23
C TYR A 110 -4.06 -3.95 3.99
N LEU A 111 -4.08 -2.63 3.79
CA LEU A 111 -5.20 -1.78 4.16
C LEU A 111 -6.09 -1.56 2.94
N TRP A 112 -7.38 -1.78 3.12
CA TRP A 112 -8.42 -1.25 2.26
C TRP A 112 -9.45 -0.53 3.11
N GLU A 113 -9.61 0.75 2.90
CA GLU A 113 -10.36 1.62 3.79
C GLU A 113 -11.33 2.49 2.99
N ALA A 114 -12.60 2.53 3.42
CA ALA A 114 -13.53 3.56 3.07
C ALA A 114 -13.44 4.67 4.12
N ALA A 115 -13.29 5.91 3.69
CA ALA A 115 -13.11 7.02 4.60
C ALA A 115 -13.89 8.27 4.17
N THR A 116 -14.14 9.16 5.12
CA THR A 116 -14.63 10.50 4.88
C THR A 116 -13.56 11.49 5.36
N LEU A 117 -13.08 12.32 4.46
CA LEU A 117 -12.09 13.36 4.71
C LEU A 117 -12.72 14.73 4.46
N PRO A 118 -12.16 15.81 5.04
CA PRO A 118 -12.52 17.16 4.64
C PRO A 118 -12.05 17.44 3.22
N ASN A 119 -12.93 17.97 2.37
CA ASN A 119 -12.53 18.48 1.07
C ASN A 119 -11.63 19.71 1.26
N GLU A 120 -10.48 19.74 0.57
CA GLU A 120 -9.45 20.79 0.76
C GLU A 120 -9.94 22.19 0.41
N HIS A 121 -10.99 22.34 -0.42
CA HIS A 121 -11.48 23.62 -0.90
C HIS A 121 -12.76 24.08 -0.19
N THR A 122 -13.68 23.15 0.12
CA THR A 122 -14.99 23.48 0.70
C THR A 122 -15.08 23.18 2.20
N ASN A 123 -14.15 22.39 2.73
CA ASN A 123 -14.20 21.83 4.08
C ASN A 123 -15.51 21.05 4.36
N GLU A 124 -16.13 20.50 3.30
CA GLU A 124 -17.26 19.59 3.40
C GLU A 124 -16.76 18.14 3.44
N ALA A 125 -17.63 17.23 3.90
CA ALA A 125 -17.31 15.81 3.96
C ALA A 125 -17.20 15.21 2.55
N GLU A 126 -16.09 14.60 2.22
CA GLU A 126 -15.85 13.94 0.94
C GLU A 126 -15.48 12.47 1.16
N ALA A 127 -16.10 11.58 0.37
CA ALA A 127 -15.84 10.15 0.45
C ALA A 127 -14.56 9.76 -0.30
N TYR A 128 -13.73 8.93 0.34
CA TYR A 128 -12.44 8.46 -0.16
C TYR A 128 -12.32 6.95 -0.14
N TRP A 129 -11.58 6.42 -1.10
CA TRP A 129 -10.92 5.13 -1.02
C TRP A 129 -9.47 5.32 -0.60
N ILE A 130 -9.05 4.60 0.44
CA ILE A 130 -7.68 4.59 0.91
C ILE A 130 -7.15 3.16 0.81
N GLY A 131 -5.96 3.01 0.27
CA GLY A 131 -5.27 1.73 0.18
C GLY A 131 -3.82 1.87 0.61
N GLY A 132 -3.32 0.87 1.30
CA GLY A 132 -1.96 0.89 1.82
C GLY A 132 -1.47 -0.47 2.28
N THR A 133 -0.32 -0.45 2.91
CA THR A 133 0.29 -1.62 3.55
C THR A 133 0.74 -1.28 4.96
N TYR A 134 0.56 -2.21 5.85
CA TYR A 134 1.10 -2.17 7.20
C TYR A 134 2.29 -3.12 7.32
N ASN A 135 3.35 -2.64 7.95
CA ASN A 135 4.40 -3.43 8.53
C ASN A 135 4.37 -3.24 10.05
N ALA A 136 4.38 -4.30 10.82
CA ALA A 136 4.35 -4.21 12.26
C ALA A 136 5.35 -5.14 12.91
N ARG A 137 5.76 -4.77 14.13
CA ARG A 137 6.45 -5.64 15.07
C ARG A 137 5.57 -5.82 16.29
N PHE A 138 5.57 -7.03 16.78
CA PHE A 138 4.84 -7.42 17.97
C PHE A 138 5.82 -7.93 19.03
N ARG A 139 5.49 -7.65 20.28
CA ARG A 139 6.23 -8.17 21.43
C ARG A 139 5.25 -8.74 22.46
N LYS A 140 5.61 -9.85 23.05
CA LYS A 140 4.82 -10.45 24.13
C LYS A 140 5.22 -9.81 25.46
N VAL A 141 4.28 -9.15 26.13
CA VAL A 141 4.48 -8.46 27.41
C VAL A 141 3.49 -9.00 28.42
N ALA A 142 3.98 -9.55 29.52
CA ALA A 142 3.15 -10.20 30.54
C ALA A 142 2.16 -11.23 29.96
N GLY A 143 2.63 -12.01 28.98
CA GLY A 143 1.86 -13.06 28.31
C GLY A 143 0.88 -12.59 27.23
N LYS A 144 0.83 -11.30 26.91
CA LYS A 144 -0.05 -10.72 25.88
C LYS A 144 0.77 -10.17 24.71
N TRP A 145 0.33 -10.41 23.48
CA TRP A 145 0.89 -9.80 22.30
C TRP A 145 0.44 -8.35 22.16
N LEU A 146 1.40 -7.43 21.94
CA LEU A 146 1.16 -6.01 21.75
C LEU A 146 1.95 -5.50 20.56
N PHE A 147 1.50 -4.41 19.92
CA PHE A 147 2.28 -3.69 18.94
C PHE A 147 3.48 -3.00 19.59
N SER A 148 4.69 -3.31 19.14
CA SER A 148 5.90 -2.56 19.50
C SER A 148 6.31 -1.59 18.40
N GLN A 149 5.89 -1.83 17.15
CA GLN A 149 6.06 -0.92 16.04
C GLN A 149 4.94 -1.11 15.03
N VAL A 150 4.43 0.00 14.50
CA VAL A 150 3.50 0.00 13.36
C VAL A 150 3.97 1.03 12.34
N GLU A 151 4.12 0.62 11.10
CA GLU A 151 4.37 1.49 9.97
C GLU A 151 3.24 1.32 8.95
N LEU A 152 2.50 2.40 8.69
CA LEU A 152 1.53 2.48 7.61
C LEU A 152 2.14 3.20 6.42
N LYS A 153 2.12 2.56 5.27
CA LYS A 153 2.48 3.16 3.99
C LYS A 153 1.23 3.29 3.14
N LEU A 154 0.80 4.52 2.91
CA LEU A 154 -0.32 4.80 2.00
C LEU A 154 0.16 4.70 0.56
N ASN A 155 -0.46 3.82 -0.21
CA ASN A 155 -0.21 3.63 -1.64
C ASN A 155 -1.24 4.37 -2.49
N MET A 156 -2.42 4.62 -1.93
CA MET A 156 -3.54 5.28 -2.60
C MET A 156 -4.40 6.01 -1.57
N ALA A 157 -4.84 7.22 -1.89
CA ALA A 157 -5.97 7.90 -1.30
C ALA A 157 -6.69 8.66 -2.42
N SER A 158 -7.97 8.38 -2.72
CA SER A 158 -8.67 8.92 -3.87
C SER A 158 -10.11 9.25 -3.54
N PRO A 159 -10.60 10.45 -3.87
CA PRO A 159 -12.01 10.74 -3.81
C PRO A 159 -12.82 9.70 -4.60
N VAL A 160 -13.92 9.22 -4.04
CA VAL A 160 -14.78 8.22 -4.70
C VAL A 160 -15.30 8.75 -6.05
N ALA A 161 -15.63 10.05 -6.11
CA ALA A 161 -16.12 10.70 -7.32
C ALA A 161 -15.10 10.70 -8.47
N GLU A 162 -13.80 10.72 -8.15
CA GLU A 162 -12.73 10.70 -9.14
C GLU A 162 -12.35 9.28 -9.58
N GLY A 163 -12.72 8.27 -8.80
CA GLY A 163 -12.27 6.89 -8.97
C GLY A 163 -10.74 6.77 -8.91
N TRP A 164 -10.23 5.57 -9.03
CA TRP A 164 -8.79 5.32 -9.06
C TRP A 164 -8.16 5.35 -10.45
N VAL A 165 -8.93 5.60 -11.48
CA VAL A 165 -8.47 5.61 -12.87
C VAL A 165 -7.55 6.80 -13.16
N LYS A 166 -7.67 7.90 -12.40
CA LYS A 166 -6.86 9.12 -12.59
C LYS A 166 -5.54 9.14 -11.84
N LYS A 167 -5.27 8.21 -10.92
CA LYS A 167 -4.01 8.24 -10.19
C LYS A 167 -2.87 7.70 -11.02
N ARG A 168 -2.08 8.64 -11.51
CA ARG A 168 -0.76 8.40 -12.08
C ARG A 168 0.12 7.74 -11.01
N TRP A 169 0.98 6.84 -11.44
CA TRP A 169 2.07 6.38 -10.59
C TRP A 169 2.84 7.58 -10.02
N PRO A 170 3.45 7.48 -8.83
CA PRO A 170 4.06 8.63 -8.13
C PRO A 170 5.07 9.45 -8.93
N ASP A 171 5.60 8.90 -10.03
CA ASP A 171 6.53 9.55 -10.94
C ASP A 171 5.86 10.21 -12.16
N GLY A 172 4.52 10.19 -12.23
CA GLY A 172 3.75 10.77 -13.36
C GLY A 172 3.86 9.96 -14.65
N THR A 173 4.57 8.84 -14.68
CA THR A 173 4.71 8.01 -15.87
C THR A 173 3.63 6.92 -15.92
N ARG A 174 2.97 6.81 -17.07
CA ARG A 174 2.07 5.69 -17.34
C ARG A 174 2.89 4.48 -17.74
N LYS A 175 2.80 3.39 -16.98
CA LYS A 175 3.54 2.14 -17.26
C LYS A 175 2.91 1.25 -18.35
N GLN A 176 1.93 1.76 -19.06
CA GLN A 176 1.23 1.05 -20.14
C GLN A 176 1.16 1.94 -21.39
N PRO A 177 1.12 1.37 -22.59
CA PRO A 177 0.89 2.14 -23.79
C PRO A 177 -0.53 2.70 -23.85
N TYR A 178 -0.69 3.76 -24.63
CA TYR A 178 -1.99 4.20 -25.09
C TYR A 178 -2.31 3.47 -26.39
N PHE A 179 -3.47 2.84 -26.44
CA PHE A 179 -3.97 2.24 -27.68
C PHE A 179 -4.91 3.24 -28.36
N VAL A 180 -4.50 3.75 -29.52
CA VAL A 180 -5.20 4.82 -30.23
C VAL A 180 -5.32 4.47 -31.70
N ASN A 181 -6.51 4.69 -32.30
CA ASN A 181 -6.69 4.60 -33.72
C ASN A 181 -6.10 5.85 -34.39
N LEU A 182 -5.10 5.65 -35.24
CA LEU A 182 -4.44 6.71 -36.00
C LEU A 182 -4.67 6.50 -37.48
N GLU A 183 -4.68 7.59 -38.23
CA GLU A 183 -4.86 7.59 -39.69
C GLU A 183 -3.52 7.85 -40.40
N ALA A 184 -3.24 7.06 -41.43
CA ALA A 184 -2.04 7.21 -42.24
C ALA A 184 -1.94 8.60 -42.86
N GLY A 185 -0.74 9.17 -42.85
CA GLY A 185 -0.46 10.49 -43.43
C GLY A 185 -0.92 11.68 -42.59
N GLN A 186 -1.65 11.45 -41.49
CA GLN A 186 -1.95 12.51 -40.53
C GLN A 186 -0.75 12.78 -39.60
N THR A 187 -0.60 14.03 -39.20
CA THR A 187 0.46 14.46 -38.28
C THR A 187 -0.06 14.49 -36.85
N TYR A 188 0.64 13.81 -35.98
CA TYR A 188 0.34 13.70 -34.56
C TYR A 188 1.49 14.21 -33.70
N HIS A 189 1.18 14.56 -32.44
CA HIS A 189 2.17 15.03 -31.49
C HIS A 189 2.18 14.10 -30.26
N TRP A 190 3.34 13.49 -29.98
CA TRP A 190 3.52 12.69 -28.75
C TRP A 190 3.99 13.59 -27.61
N CYS A 191 3.21 13.61 -26.52
CA CYS A 191 3.51 14.41 -25.34
C CYS A 191 4.64 13.77 -24.50
N LYS A 192 5.80 14.42 -24.51
CA LYS A 192 6.96 13.99 -23.71
C LYS A 192 6.86 14.45 -22.23
N CYS A 193 6.10 15.52 -21.94
CA CYS A 193 6.04 16.11 -20.60
C CYS A 193 5.18 15.32 -19.61
N GLY A 194 4.42 14.32 -20.08
CA GLY A 194 3.55 13.49 -19.25
C GLY A 194 2.30 14.19 -18.72
N LYS A 195 2.02 15.43 -19.13
CA LYS A 195 0.85 16.21 -18.68
C LYS A 195 -0.40 16.00 -19.54
N ALA A 196 -0.27 15.50 -20.77
CA ALA A 196 -1.42 15.14 -21.57
C ALA A 196 -2.18 13.97 -20.93
N GLU A 197 -3.47 14.10 -20.81
CA GLU A 197 -4.35 13.05 -20.28
C GLU A 197 -4.45 11.87 -21.26
N THR A 198 -4.32 12.14 -22.53
CA THR A 198 -4.38 11.18 -23.63
C THR A 198 -3.15 11.31 -24.55
N GLN A 199 -2.95 10.34 -25.43
CA GLN A 199 -2.02 10.42 -26.55
C GLN A 199 -2.81 10.13 -27.84
N PRO A 200 -2.54 10.84 -28.94
CA PRO A 200 -1.61 11.96 -29.09
C PRO A 200 -1.94 13.17 -28.20
N CYS A 201 -0.98 14.09 -28.05
CA CYS A 201 -1.15 15.29 -27.23
C CYS A 201 -2.37 16.10 -27.68
N ASP A 202 -3.25 16.41 -26.75
CA ASP A 202 -4.49 17.18 -26.95
C ASP A 202 -4.25 18.70 -27.05
N SER A 203 -3.02 19.15 -26.79
CA SER A 203 -2.61 20.56 -26.81
C SER A 203 -3.23 21.47 -25.74
N ASP A 204 -4.08 20.96 -24.87
CA ASP A 204 -4.79 21.75 -23.84
C ASP A 204 -3.89 22.21 -22.69
N HIS A 205 -2.62 21.82 -22.70
CA HIS A 205 -1.64 22.26 -21.72
C HIS A 205 -0.42 22.88 -22.43
N VAL A 206 0.13 23.92 -21.84
CA VAL A 206 1.35 24.55 -22.35
C VAL A 206 2.55 23.62 -22.13
N CYS A 207 2.76 22.69 -23.07
CA CYS A 207 4.08 22.09 -23.25
C CYS A 207 4.92 23.12 -23.98
N GLY A 208 5.98 23.64 -23.38
CA GLY A 208 6.96 24.39 -24.16
C GLY A 208 7.33 23.60 -25.44
N THR A 209 7.60 24.27 -26.52
CA THR A 209 7.81 23.74 -27.90
C THR A 209 8.81 22.59 -28.02
N THR A 210 9.55 22.28 -26.96
CA THR A 210 10.53 21.19 -26.89
C THR A 210 9.98 19.87 -26.32
N ALA A 211 8.73 19.81 -25.92
CA ALA A 211 8.19 18.69 -25.16
C ALA A 211 7.36 17.70 -25.99
N ALA A 212 7.04 17.99 -27.24
CA ALA A 212 6.29 17.11 -28.13
C ALA A 212 7.17 16.57 -29.27
N ILE A 213 7.01 15.28 -29.59
CA ILE A 213 7.61 14.67 -30.79
C ILE A 213 6.51 14.59 -31.86
N THR A 214 6.73 15.22 -33.00
CA THR A 214 5.84 15.15 -34.17
C THR A 214 6.09 13.84 -34.93
N PHE A 215 5.03 13.12 -35.31
CA PHE A 215 5.14 11.86 -36.04
C PHE A 215 3.93 11.60 -36.92
N GLN A 216 4.10 10.69 -37.87
CA GLN A 216 3.04 10.16 -38.73
C GLN A 216 3.10 8.63 -38.68
N VAL A 217 1.99 7.95 -38.99
CA VAL A 217 1.93 6.50 -39.16
C VAL A 217 1.82 6.16 -40.63
N GLU A 218 2.42 5.07 -41.07
CA GLU A 218 2.39 4.60 -42.46
C GLU A 218 1.07 3.91 -42.79
N GLU A 219 0.45 3.27 -41.81
CA GLU A 219 -0.80 2.54 -41.93
C GLU A 219 -1.82 3.03 -40.92
N SER A 220 -3.07 3.19 -41.34
CA SER A 220 -4.19 3.51 -40.44
C SER A 220 -4.56 2.30 -39.59
N GLY A 221 -4.86 2.54 -38.31
CA GLY A 221 -5.30 1.51 -37.42
C GLY A 221 -4.94 1.74 -35.95
N LEU A 222 -5.16 0.72 -35.13
CA LEU A 222 -4.87 0.77 -33.71
C LEU A 222 -3.35 0.72 -33.47
N GLN A 223 -2.81 1.79 -32.93
CA GLN A 223 -1.39 1.95 -32.63
C GLN A 223 -1.16 1.98 -31.12
N ALA A 224 -0.07 1.38 -30.67
CA ALA A 224 0.37 1.44 -29.29
C ALA A 224 1.36 2.59 -29.10
N ILE A 225 0.93 3.66 -28.47
CA ILE A 225 1.75 4.87 -28.23
C ILE A 225 2.41 4.79 -26.84
N CYS A 226 3.68 5.12 -26.77
CA CYS A 226 4.46 5.05 -25.52
C CYS A 226 3.87 5.95 -24.43
N GLY A 227 3.43 5.33 -23.32
CA GLY A 227 2.97 6.03 -22.11
C GLY A 227 4.03 6.15 -21.02
N CYS A 228 5.05 5.28 -21.04
CA CYS A 228 6.07 5.24 -19.97
C CYS A 228 7.28 6.17 -20.22
N GLY A 229 7.45 6.70 -21.43
CA GLY A 229 8.60 7.52 -21.79
C GLY A 229 9.91 6.75 -22.05
N TYR A 230 9.95 5.42 -21.88
CA TYR A 230 11.15 4.59 -21.98
C TYR A 230 11.29 3.81 -23.29
N SER A 231 10.28 3.86 -24.20
CA SER A 231 10.41 3.23 -25.51
C SER A 231 11.63 3.72 -26.25
N ARG A 232 12.32 2.83 -26.95
CA ARG A 232 13.46 3.13 -27.84
C ARG A 232 12.99 3.54 -29.24
N THR A 233 11.74 3.22 -29.58
CA THR A 233 11.10 3.53 -30.86
C THR A 233 10.04 4.63 -30.72
N LYS A 234 10.27 5.60 -29.84
CA LYS A 234 9.32 6.72 -29.62
C LYS A 234 8.88 7.36 -30.92
N PRO A 235 7.59 7.66 -31.04
CA PRO A 235 6.53 7.65 -30.05
C PRO A 235 5.85 6.28 -29.85
N LEU A 236 6.13 5.28 -30.68
CA LEU A 236 5.50 3.97 -30.61
C LEU A 236 6.03 3.17 -29.40
N CYS A 237 5.21 2.26 -28.89
CA CYS A 237 5.57 1.40 -27.79
C CYS A 237 6.34 0.17 -28.29
N ASP A 238 7.52 -0.07 -27.77
CA ASP A 238 8.37 -1.24 -28.06
C ASP A 238 8.34 -2.31 -26.95
N GLY A 239 7.44 -2.17 -25.98
CA GLY A 239 7.38 -3.07 -24.84
C GLY A 239 8.37 -2.75 -23.69
N SER A 240 9.21 -1.70 -23.84
CA SER A 240 10.18 -1.32 -22.78
C SER A 240 9.54 -1.13 -21.42
N HIS A 241 8.27 -0.76 -21.33
CA HIS A 241 7.53 -0.62 -20.07
C HIS A 241 7.42 -1.94 -19.28
N LEU A 242 7.51 -3.11 -19.94
CA LEU A 242 7.48 -4.42 -19.29
C LEU A 242 8.79 -4.72 -18.54
N ASN A 243 9.89 -4.05 -18.94
CA ASN A 243 11.19 -4.19 -18.32
C ASN A 243 11.46 -3.13 -17.23
N LEU A 244 10.51 -2.20 -17.01
CA LEU A 244 10.62 -1.25 -15.91
C LEU A 244 10.48 -2.03 -14.60
N LYS A 245 11.53 -2.00 -13.79
CA LYS A 245 11.53 -2.68 -12.49
C LYS A 245 10.38 -2.14 -11.66
N TYR A 246 9.50 -3.04 -11.28
CA TYR A 246 8.51 -2.74 -10.26
C TYR A 246 9.26 -2.48 -8.94
N ASP A 247 9.00 -1.35 -8.31
CA ASP A 247 9.58 -1.07 -6.99
C ASP A 247 8.79 -1.85 -5.93
N TRP A 248 9.22 -3.07 -5.67
CA TRP A 248 8.62 -3.96 -4.68
C TRP A 248 8.71 -3.39 -3.26
N SER A 249 9.67 -2.47 -3.02
CA SER A 249 9.79 -1.80 -1.72
C SER A 249 8.56 -0.96 -1.38
N LEU A 250 7.82 -0.53 -2.41
CA LEU A 250 6.53 0.15 -2.24
C LEU A 250 5.46 -0.74 -1.60
N LEU A 251 5.62 -2.06 -1.68
CA LEU A 251 4.75 -3.04 -1.04
C LEU A 251 5.37 -3.64 0.23
N GLY A 252 6.54 -3.14 0.68
CA GLY A 252 7.28 -3.75 1.78
C GLY A 252 7.81 -5.16 1.46
N MET A 253 7.98 -5.47 0.17
CA MET A 253 8.44 -6.77 -0.30
C MET A 253 9.82 -6.65 -0.95
N ASP A 254 10.68 -7.62 -0.71
CA ASP A 254 11.82 -7.86 -1.57
C ASP A 254 11.29 -8.36 -2.92
N GLY A 255 11.79 -7.78 -4.00
CA GLY A 255 11.39 -8.22 -5.34
C GLY A 255 11.72 -9.71 -5.56
N PRO A 256 11.09 -10.38 -6.53
CA PRO A 256 11.41 -11.76 -6.84
C PRO A 256 12.91 -11.90 -7.10
N GLU A 257 13.54 -12.90 -6.50
CA GLU A 257 14.92 -13.27 -6.80
C GLU A 257 15.07 -13.41 -8.32
N LYS A 258 16.14 -12.82 -8.84
CA LYS A 258 16.45 -12.96 -10.27
C LYS A 258 16.63 -14.44 -10.55
N VAL A 259 15.66 -15.03 -11.22
CA VAL A 259 15.87 -16.34 -11.85
C VAL A 259 16.97 -16.11 -12.89
N ALA A 260 18.12 -16.76 -12.65
CA ALA A 260 19.31 -16.69 -13.49
C ALA A 260 19.04 -17.34 -14.86
#